data_53dfb36aab42d5b91a9f2e1bec391db4
#
_entry.id   53dfb36aab42d5b91a9f2e1bec391db4
#
_cell.length_a   1.000
_cell.length_b   1.000
_cell.length_c   1.000
_cell.angle_alpha   90.00
_cell.angle_beta   90.00
_cell.angle_gamma   90.00
#
_symmetry.space_group_name_H-M   'P 1'
#
loop_
_entity.id
_entity.type
_entity.pdbx_description
1 polymer ?
#
loop_
_entity_poly.entity_id
_entity_poly.type
_entity_poly.pdbx_seq_one_letter_code
_entity_poly.pdbx_strand_id
1 'polypeptide(L)'
;LVFFLLLGGILWFLPVALCAAEMSTVKGWQNGGIFSWVSETLGERFGFAAIFFQWFQITVGFVTMIYFILGALSYVLNFPALNNDPLMKYIGLLIIFWLLTFSQLGGTKRTAKIAKAGFVIGIVIPSILLFVLAAAYFIGGNPIQIPLSEKAFIPDFSKVSTLVVFVSFILAYMGVEASASHINELKNPQKIIH
;
A
#
# COMPACT_ATOMS: atom_id res chain seq x y z
N LEU A 1 2.77 -4.22 -17.81
CA LEU A 1 2.13 -4.25 -16.50
C LEU A 1 2.45 -5.53 -15.73
N VAL A 2 2.11 -6.72 -16.26
CA VAL A 2 2.33 -8.02 -15.60
C VAL A 2 3.81 -8.27 -15.30
N PHE A 3 4.71 -7.89 -16.21
CA PHE A 3 6.16 -7.99 -16.00
C PHE A 3 6.61 -7.25 -14.74
N PHE A 4 6.22 -5.99 -14.55
CA PHE A 4 6.63 -5.21 -13.37
C PHE A 4 5.95 -5.68 -12.09
N LEU A 5 4.72 -6.19 -12.19
CA LEU A 5 4.06 -6.81 -11.06
C LEU A 5 4.84 -8.05 -10.56
N LEU A 6 5.24 -8.93 -11.46
CA LEU A 6 6.01 -10.12 -11.11
C LEU A 6 7.43 -9.75 -10.64
N LEU A 7 8.11 -8.86 -11.36
CA LEU A 7 9.46 -8.40 -11.01
C LEU A 7 9.47 -7.75 -9.62
N GLY A 8 8.58 -6.80 -9.37
CA GLY A 8 8.46 -6.13 -8.08
C GLY A 8 8.06 -7.06 -6.95
N GLY A 9 7.15 -8.02 -7.23
CA GLY A 9 6.73 -9.04 -6.27
C GLY A 9 7.87 -9.96 -5.85
N ILE A 10 8.65 -10.46 -6.80
CA ILE A 10 9.72 -11.44 -6.55
C ILE A 10 11.00 -10.75 -6.03
N LEU A 11 11.43 -9.66 -6.66
CA LEU A 11 12.73 -9.04 -6.35
C LEU A 11 12.66 -7.95 -5.28
N TRP A 12 11.49 -7.43 -4.98
CA TRP A 12 11.32 -6.37 -3.98
C TRP A 12 10.44 -6.82 -2.81
N PHE A 13 9.15 -7.13 -3.08
CA PHE A 13 8.18 -7.43 -2.03
C PHE A 13 8.57 -8.65 -1.20
N LEU A 14 8.88 -9.78 -1.84
CA LEU A 14 9.20 -11.02 -1.15
C LEU A 14 10.46 -10.90 -0.28
N PRO A 15 11.62 -10.38 -0.77
CA PRO A 15 12.79 -10.19 0.08
C PRO A 15 12.55 -9.23 1.24
N VAL A 16 11.85 -8.11 1.01
CA VAL A 16 11.53 -7.14 2.09
C VAL A 16 10.63 -7.78 3.15
N ALA A 17 9.61 -8.53 2.73
CA ALA A 17 8.71 -9.22 3.65
C ALA A 17 9.45 -10.27 4.50
N LEU A 18 10.33 -11.07 3.87
CA LEU A 18 11.13 -12.09 4.59
C LEU A 18 12.12 -11.44 5.55
N CYS A 19 12.84 -10.41 5.13
CA CYS A 19 13.76 -9.68 6.01
C CYS A 19 13.02 -9.02 7.18
N ALA A 20 11.88 -8.40 6.94
CA ALA A 20 11.07 -7.79 8.00
C ALA A 20 10.54 -8.85 8.98
N ALA A 21 10.10 -10.01 8.49
CA ALA A 21 9.67 -11.13 9.31
C ALA A 21 10.82 -11.64 10.21
N GLU A 22 12.01 -11.86 9.65
CA GLU A 22 13.18 -12.31 10.39
C GLU A 22 13.62 -11.30 11.45
N MET A 23 13.80 -10.02 11.07
CA MET A 23 14.22 -8.96 11.99
C MET A 23 13.23 -8.75 13.13
N SER A 24 11.95 -8.94 12.89
CA SER A 24 10.91 -8.79 13.91
C SER A 24 10.94 -9.90 14.98
N THR A 25 11.58 -11.04 14.71
CA THR A 25 11.73 -12.16 15.68
C THR A 25 12.97 -12.05 16.55
N VAL A 26 13.91 -11.14 16.25
CA VAL A 26 15.13 -10.94 17.04
C VAL A 26 14.78 -10.30 18.38
N LYS A 27 15.27 -10.87 19.48
CA LYS A 27 15.05 -10.33 20.82
C LYS A 27 15.63 -8.92 20.95
N GLY A 28 14.81 -7.99 21.42
CA GLY A 28 15.16 -6.59 21.59
C GLY A 28 14.82 -5.69 20.38
N TRP A 29 14.65 -6.26 19.20
CA TRP A 29 14.33 -5.49 17.98
C TRP A 29 12.83 -5.35 17.71
N GLN A 30 12.01 -6.03 18.50
CA GLN A 30 10.57 -6.17 18.30
C GLN A 30 9.77 -4.86 18.46
N ASN A 31 10.28 -3.92 19.27
CA ASN A 31 9.52 -2.71 19.66
C ASN A 31 9.83 -1.47 18.81
N GLY A 32 10.93 -1.47 18.09
CA GLY A 32 11.42 -0.27 17.39
C GLY A 32 11.19 -0.25 15.88
N GLY A 33 10.67 -1.33 15.30
CA GLY A 33 10.48 -1.43 13.87
C GLY A 33 11.75 -1.08 13.09
N ILE A 34 11.61 -0.35 11.99
CA ILE A 34 12.73 0.01 11.11
C ILE A 34 13.86 0.79 11.83
N PHE A 35 13.52 1.57 12.87
CA PHE A 35 14.54 2.28 13.65
C PHE A 35 15.47 1.29 14.35
N SER A 36 14.94 0.34 15.12
CA SER A 36 15.76 -0.67 15.81
C SER A 36 16.55 -1.53 14.83
N TRP A 37 15.94 -1.96 13.76
CA TRP A 37 16.59 -2.83 12.77
C TRP A 37 17.81 -2.15 12.15
N VAL A 38 17.67 -0.88 11.77
CA VAL A 38 18.78 -0.14 11.15
C VAL A 38 19.79 0.34 12.19
N SER A 39 19.36 0.77 13.38
CA SER A 39 20.30 1.25 14.40
C SER A 39 21.16 0.14 14.98
N GLU A 40 20.63 -1.06 15.18
CA GLU A 40 21.39 -2.20 15.70
C GLU A 40 22.37 -2.77 14.65
N THR A 41 22.09 -2.58 13.35
CA THR A 41 22.97 -3.08 12.27
C THR A 41 23.97 -2.05 11.76
N LEU A 42 23.54 -0.79 11.59
CA LEU A 42 24.34 0.29 10.96
C LEU A 42 24.62 1.47 11.88
N GLY A 43 24.06 1.48 13.08
CA GLY A 43 24.22 2.53 14.08
C GLY A 43 23.07 3.56 14.11
N GLU A 44 22.94 4.25 15.25
CA GLU A 44 21.80 5.14 15.57
C GLU A 44 21.55 6.24 14.53
N ARG A 45 22.60 6.80 13.93
CA ARG A 45 22.47 7.87 12.91
C ARG A 45 21.69 7.38 11.69
N PHE A 46 21.96 6.15 11.25
CA PHE A 46 21.25 5.54 10.13
C PHE A 46 19.85 5.10 10.54
N GLY A 47 19.67 4.62 11.79
CA GLY A 47 18.35 4.33 12.34
C GLY A 47 17.45 5.56 12.34
N PHE A 48 17.97 6.71 12.78
CA PHE A 48 17.24 7.97 12.74
C PHE A 48 16.90 8.42 11.30
N ALA A 49 17.86 8.32 10.39
CA ALA A 49 17.62 8.63 8.99
C ALA A 49 16.52 7.74 8.38
N ALA A 50 16.54 6.44 8.67
CA ALA A 50 15.55 5.50 8.17
C ALA A 50 14.13 5.85 8.65
N ILE A 51 13.94 6.10 9.97
CA ILE A 51 12.62 6.47 10.50
C ILE A 51 12.16 7.84 10.01
N PHE A 52 13.08 8.79 9.81
CA PHE A 52 12.76 10.09 9.24
C PHE A 52 12.25 9.98 7.80
N PHE A 53 12.93 9.21 6.96
CA PHE A 53 12.48 8.98 5.58
C PHE A 53 11.16 8.19 5.52
N GLN A 54 10.96 7.23 6.41
CA GLN A 54 9.70 6.51 6.52
C GLN A 54 8.55 7.46 6.91
N TRP A 55 8.76 8.31 7.92
CA TRP A 55 7.79 9.32 8.31
C TRP A 55 7.45 10.27 7.16
N PHE A 56 8.46 10.78 6.46
CA PHE A 56 8.28 11.67 5.31
C PHE A 56 7.46 10.99 4.20
N GLN A 57 7.82 9.77 3.85
CA GLN A 57 7.14 8.98 2.83
C GLN A 57 5.67 8.70 3.20
N ILE A 58 5.39 8.31 4.44
CA ILE A 58 4.03 8.08 4.92
C ILE A 58 3.21 9.37 4.85
N THR A 59 3.79 10.50 5.24
CA THR A 59 3.10 11.81 5.22
C THR A 59 2.72 12.20 3.79
N VAL A 60 3.65 12.11 2.84
CA VAL A 60 3.37 12.41 1.43
C VAL A 60 2.37 11.41 0.84
N GLY A 61 2.52 10.12 1.16
CA GLY A 61 1.61 9.07 0.73
C GLY A 61 0.18 9.29 1.23
N PHE A 62 0.03 9.74 2.48
CA PHE A 62 -1.27 10.03 3.08
C PHE A 62 -2.00 11.17 2.35
N VAL A 63 -1.30 12.25 2.02
CA VAL A 63 -1.86 13.35 1.22
C VAL A 63 -2.30 12.84 -0.15
N THR A 64 -1.48 12.03 -0.81
CA THR A 64 -1.80 11.44 -2.12
C THR A 64 -3.06 10.57 -2.04
N MET A 65 -3.21 9.76 -0.98
CA MET A 65 -4.41 8.95 -0.76
C MET A 65 -5.67 9.80 -0.60
N ILE A 66 -5.60 10.92 0.11
CA ILE A 66 -6.76 11.83 0.25
C ILE A 66 -7.15 12.41 -1.12
N TYR A 67 -6.19 12.81 -1.94
CA TYR A 67 -6.49 13.27 -3.31
C TYR A 67 -7.15 12.19 -4.17
N PHE A 68 -6.72 10.95 -4.01
CA PHE A 68 -7.35 9.81 -4.69
C PHE A 68 -8.82 9.62 -4.23
N ILE A 69 -9.09 9.73 -2.93
CA ILE A 69 -10.44 9.67 -2.36
C ILE A 69 -11.31 10.80 -2.93
N LEU A 70 -10.78 12.02 -3.00
CA LEU A 70 -11.51 13.18 -3.59
C LEU A 70 -11.83 12.95 -5.06
N GLY A 71 -10.89 12.41 -5.84
CA GLY A 71 -11.12 12.04 -7.22
C GLY A 71 -12.23 11.00 -7.38
N ALA A 72 -12.19 9.95 -6.55
CA ALA A 72 -13.23 8.91 -6.54
C ALA A 72 -14.61 9.49 -6.14
N LEU A 73 -14.67 10.32 -5.10
CA LEU A 73 -15.90 10.98 -4.66
C LEU A 73 -16.46 11.93 -5.74
N SER A 74 -15.59 12.68 -6.40
CA SER A 74 -15.97 13.56 -7.52
C SER A 74 -16.69 12.78 -8.62
N TYR A 75 -16.20 11.59 -8.93
CA TYR A 75 -16.80 10.70 -9.91
C TYR A 75 -18.13 10.11 -9.44
N VAL A 76 -18.16 9.52 -8.23
CA VAL A 76 -19.35 8.85 -7.68
C VAL A 76 -20.50 9.84 -7.43
N LEU A 77 -20.20 11.04 -6.96
CA LEU A 77 -21.18 12.08 -6.68
C LEU A 77 -21.55 12.90 -7.93
N ASN A 78 -20.91 12.61 -9.07
CA ASN A 78 -21.05 13.41 -10.30
C ASN A 78 -20.83 14.92 -10.04
N PHE A 79 -19.83 15.25 -9.22
CA PHE A 79 -19.47 16.60 -8.82
C PHE A 79 -18.01 16.93 -9.17
N PRO A 80 -17.74 17.29 -10.45
CA PRO A 80 -16.38 17.52 -10.96
C PRO A 80 -15.61 18.63 -10.24
N ALA A 81 -16.28 19.60 -9.63
CA ALA A 81 -15.65 20.68 -8.90
C ALA A 81 -14.76 20.19 -7.75
N LEU A 82 -15.12 19.08 -7.10
CA LEU A 82 -14.29 18.44 -6.05
C LEU A 82 -12.88 18.08 -6.52
N ASN A 83 -12.70 17.78 -7.81
CA ASN A 83 -11.41 17.42 -8.38
C ASN A 83 -10.77 18.53 -9.21
N ASN A 84 -11.55 19.44 -9.78
CA ASN A 84 -11.06 20.45 -10.72
C ASN A 84 -10.86 21.83 -10.09
N ASP A 85 -11.65 22.19 -9.06
CA ASP A 85 -11.53 23.46 -8.37
C ASP A 85 -10.49 23.36 -7.23
N PRO A 86 -9.42 24.16 -7.23
CA PRO A 86 -8.38 24.13 -6.22
C PRO A 86 -8.91 24.38 -4.80
N LEU A 87 -9.87 25.30 -4.64
CA LEU A 87 -10.44 25.64 -3.33
C LEU A 87 -11.29 24.50 -2.79
N MET A 88 -12.18 23.92 -3.62
CA MET A 88 -13.00 22.78 -3.26
C MET A 88 -12.15 21.56 -2.92
N LYS A 89 -11.09 21.32 -3.68
CA LYS A 89 -10.11 20.25 -3.42
C LYS A 89 -9.42 20.44 -2.07
N TYR A 90 -8.98 21.66 -1.74
CA TYR A 90 -8.33 21.96 -0.47
C TYR A 90 -9.30 21.80 0.72
N ILE A 91 -10.53 22.31 0.61
CA ILE A 91 -11.56 22.14 1.63
C ILE A 91 -11.88 20.67 1.83
N GLY A 92 -12.08 19.92 0.74
CA GLY A 92 -12.34 18.48 0.79
C GLY A 92 -11.19 17.69 1.46
N LEU A 93 -9.94 18.07 1.17
CA LEU A 93 -8.75 17.50 1.81
C LEU A 93 -8.79 17.71 3.33
N LEU A 94 -9.05 18.94 3.77
CA LEU A 94 -9.14 19.27 5.20
C LEU A 94 -10.26 18.50 5.90
N ILE A 95 -11.44 18.40 5.28
CA ILE A 95 -12.56 17.65 5.84
C ILE A 95 -12.19 16.17 6.01
N ILE A 96 -11.65 15.53 4.99
CA ILE A 96 -11.25 14.11 5.05
C ILE A 96 -10.14 13.92 6.09
N PHE A 97 -9.13 14.79 6.10
CA PHE A 97 -8.04 14.74 7.06
C PHE A 97 -8.56 14.78 8.50
N TRP A 98 -9.42 15.74 8.83
CA TRP A 98 -9.97 15.85 10.17
C TRP A 98 -10.92 14.71 10.53
N LEU A 99 -11.74 14.22 9.60
CA LEU A 99 -12.58 13.04 9.82
C LEU A 99 -11.73 11.82 10.17
N LEU A 100 -10.65 11.57 9.43
CA LEU A 100 -9.74 10.48 9.71
C LEU A 100 -9.02 10.68 11.05
N THR A 101 -8.56 11.89 11.35
CA THR A 101 -7.91 12.23 12.62
C THR A 101 -8.85 11.97 13.81
N PHE A 102 -10.08 12.46 13.76
CA PHE A 102 -11.07 12.24 14.83
C PHE A 102 -11.47 10.76 14.95
N SER A 103 -11.47 10.01 13.86
CA SER A 103 -11.74 8.57 13.92
C SER A 103 -10.70 7.80 14.74
N GLN A 104 -9.47 8.32 14.83
CA GLN A 104 -8.37 7.73 15.60
C GLN A 104 -8.48 7.97 17.13
N LEU A 105 -9.25 8.97 17.57
CA LEU A 105 -9.43 9.27 19.00
C LEU A 105 -10.06 8.13 19.80
N GLY A 106 -10.66 7.16 19.14
CA GLY A 106 -11.23 5.94 19.75
C GLY A 106 -10.21 4.87 20.14
N GLY A 107 -8.90 5.16 19.93
CA GLY A 107 -7.80 4.25 20.26
C GLY A 107 -7.62 3.10 19.26
N THR A 108 -6.55 2.33 19.44
CA THR A 108 -6.09 1.28 18.52
C THR A 108 -7.15 0.23 18.20
N LYS A 109 -7.95 -0.18 19.19
CA LYS A 109 -9.00 -1.20 18.99
C LYS A 109 -10.11 -0.72 18.05
N ARG A 110 -10.51 0.56 18.15
CA ARG A 110 -11.54 1.14 17.27
C ARG A 110 -11.00 1.33 15.86
N THR A 111 -9.78 1.85 15.76
CA THR A 111 -9.08 2.02 14.50
C THR A 111 -8.92 0.70 13.76
N ALA A 112 -8.51 -0.37 14.45
CA ALA A 112 -8.39 -1.71 13.86
C ALA A 112 -9.75 -2.25 13.35
N LYS A 113 -10.86 -1.98 14.04
CA LYS A 113 -12.21 -2.37 13.55
C LYS A 113 -12.57 -1.61 12.27
N ILE A 114 -12.31 -0.29 12.22
CA ILE A 114 -12.57 0.53 11.03
C ILE A 114 -11.70 0.06 9.86
N ALA A 115 -10.41 -0.17 10.10
CA ALA A 115 -9.48 -0.66 9.09
C ALA A 115 -9.90 -2.04 8.56
N LYS A 116 -10.30 -2.97 9.44
CA LYS A 116 -10.82 -4.29 9.05
C LYS A 116 -12.08 -4.17 8.19
N ALA A 117 -13.03 -3.34 8.57
CA ALA A 117 -14.25 -3.12 7.78
C ALA A 117 -13.91 -2.50 6.41
N GLY A 118 -13.03 -1.48 6.38
CA GLY A 118 -12.54 -0.86 5.15
C GLY A 118 -11.83 -1.85 4.24
N PHE A 119 -11.00 -2.73 4.79
CA PHE A 119 -10.31 -3.78 4.03
C PHE A 119 -11.31 -4.76 3.39
N VAL A 120 -12.28 -5.25 4.16
CA VAL A 120 -13.27 -6.22 3.64
C VAL A 120 -14.15 -5.57 2.57
N ILE A 121 -14.70 -4.39 2.84
CA ILE A 121 -15.64 -3.71 1.92
C ILE A 121 -14.90 -3.11 0.71
N GLY A 122 -13.71 -2.53 0.93
CA GLY A 122 -12.98 -1.81 -0.12
C GLY A 122 -12.03 -2.66 -0.95
N ILE A 123 -11.58 -3.80 -0.44
CA ILE A 123 -10.62 -4.66 -1.14
C ILE A 123 -11.21 -6.06 -1.39
N VAL A 124 -11.62 -6.79 -0.35
CA VAL A 124 -11.99 -8.20 -0.50
C VAL A 124 -13.23 -8.36 -1.37
N ILE A 125 -14.30 -7.63 -1.08
CA ILE A 125 -15.57 -7.72 -1.84
C ILE A 125 -15.37 -7.31 -3.30
N PRO A 126 -14.77 -6.13 -3.63
CA PRO A 126 -14.52 -5.76 -5.02
C PRO A 126 -13.58 -6.74 -5.75
N SER A 127 -12.56 -7.28 -5.08
CA SER A 127 -11.68 -8.27 -5.69
C SER A 127 -12.42 -9.55 -6.06
N ILE A 128 -13.23 -10.09 -5.16
CA ILE A 128 -14.06 -11.27 -5.43
C ILE A 128 -15.00 -10.98 -6.61
N LEU A 129 -15.67 -9.82 -6.59
CA LEU A 129 -16.56 -9.41 -7.67
C LEU A 129 -15.84 -9.35 -9.03
N LEU A 130 -14.64 -8.77 -9.07
CA LEU A 130 -13.82 -8.70 -10.28
C LEU A 130 -13.43 -10.09 -10.78
N PHE A 131 -13.05 -11.02 -9.88
CA PHE A 131 -12.74 -12.39 -10.26
C PHE A 131 -13.97 -13.13 -10.81
N VAL A 132 -15.13 -12.96 -10.18
CA VAL A 132 -16.40 -13.56 -10.66
C VAL A 132 -16.77 -13.00 -12.03
N LEU A 133 -16.68 -11.68 -12.22
CA LEU A 133 -16.96 -11.05 -13.51
C LEU A 133 -15.96 -11.48 -14.59
N ALA A 134 -14.68 -11.59 -14.26
CA ALA A 134 -13.67 -12.11 -15.18
C ALA A 134 -13.96 -13.57 -15.59
N ALA A 135 -14.30 -14.42 -14.60
CA ALA A 135 -14.68 -15.80 -14.88
C ALA A 135 -15.93 -15.88 -15.77
N ALA A 136 -16.96 -15.11 -15.49
CA ALA A 136 -18.18 -15.04 -16.30
C ALA A 136 -17.89 -14.56 -17.74
N TYR A 137 -16.98 -13.58 -17.88
CA TYR A 137 -16.53 -13.08 -19.18
C TYR A 137 -15.86 -14.18 -20.02
N PHE A 138 -14.97 -14.98 -19.42
CA PHE A 138 -14.30 -16.09 -20.10
C PHE A 138 -15.26 -17.23 -20.44
N ILE A 139 -16.15 -17.61 -19.51
CA ILE A 139 -17.14 -18.66 -19.74
C ILE A 139 -18.12 -18.25 -20.86
N GLY A 140 -18.42 -16.95 -20.98
CA GLY A 140 -19.21 -16.38 -22.06
C GLY A 140 -18.54 -16.39 -23.43
N GLY A 141 -17.35 -16.98 -23.59
CA GLY A 141 -16.63 -17.10 -24.86
C GLY A 141 -16.08 -15.79 -25.41
N ASN A 142 -15.97 -14.75 -24.59
CA ASN A 142 -15.45 -13.46 -25.02
C ASN A 142 -13.92 -13.51 -25.22
N PRO A 143 -13.37 -12.83 -26.25
CA PRO A 143 -11.95 -12.85 -26.52
C PRO A 143 -11.14 -12.11 -25.46
N ILE A 144 -9.95 -12.62 -25.17
CA ILE A 144 -8.99 -11.94 -24.28
C ILE A 144 -8.55 -10.65 -24.98
N GLN A 145 -8.85 -9.49 -24.36
CA GLN A 145 -8.49 -8.18 -24.90
C GLN A 145 -7.05 -7.78 -24.58
N ILE A 146 -6.36 -8.52 -23.68
CA ILE A 146 -4.95 -8.28 -23.36
C ILE A 146 -4.10 -8.92 -24.43
N PRO A 147 -3.24 -8.17 -25.15
CA PRO A 147 -2.34 -8.76 -26.12
C PRO A 147 -1.32 -9.64 -25.40
N LEU A 148 -1.37 -10.96 -25.70
CA LEU A 148 -0.44 -11.96 -25.15
C LEU A 148 0.81 -12.12 -26.02
N SER A 149 1.35 -11.02 -26.55
CA SER A 149 2.58 -11.03 -27.34
C SER A 149 3.80 -10.75 -26.45
N GLU A 150 4.96 -11.28 -26.84
CA GLU A 150 6.23 -11.01 -26.13
C GLU A 150 6.50 -9.50 -26.00
N LYS A 151 6.20 -8.72 -27.05
CA LYS A 151 6.35 -7.25 -27.04
C LYS A 151 5.41 -6.53 -26.08
N ALA A 152 4.26 -7.13 -25.75
CA ALA A 152 3.35 -6.58 -24.76
C ALA A 152 3.73 -6.98 -23.33
N PHE A 153 4.44 -8.10 -23.16
CA PHE A 153 4.89 -8.58 -21.86
C PHE A 153 6.19 -7.90 -21.42
N ILE A 154 7.18 -7.81 -22.30
CA ILE A 154 8.47 -7.20 -22.00
C ILE A 154 8.38 -5.67 -22.22
N PRO A 155 8.60 -4.85 -21.18
CA PRO A 155 8.53 -3.40 -21.31
C PRO A 155 9.73 -2.85 -22.08
N ASP A 156 9.51 -1.75 -22.80
CA ASP A 156 10.55 -0.99 -23.46
C ASP A 156 11.30 -0.11 -22.46
N PHE A 157 12.46 -0.55 -22.01
CA PHE A 157 13.28 0.14 -21.02
C PHE A 157 13.97 1.42 -21.54
N SER A 158 13.91 1.70 -22.84
CA SER A 158 14.43 2.93 -23.40
C SER A 158 13.56 4.16 -23.12
N LYS A 159 12.31 3.93 -22.70
CA LYS A 159 11.33 5.00 -22.44
C LYS A 159 11.29 5.35 -20.95
N VAL A 160 11.42 6.64 -20.64
CA VAL A 160 11.31 7.17 -19.28
C VAL A 160 9.95 6.82 -18.63
N SER A 161 8.87 6.81 -19.42
CA SER A 161 7.53 6.40 -18.96
C SER A 161 7.50 4.98 -18.40
N THR A 162 8.33 4.09 -18.91
CA THR A 162 8.46 2.71 -18.41
C THR A 162 9.04 2.68 -16.99
N LEU A 163 10.02 3.53 -16.69
CA LEU A 163 10.58 3.66 -15.34
C LEU A 163 9.55 4.22 -14.35
N VAL A 164 8.73 5.19 -14.78
CA VAL A 164 7.64 5.73 -13.94
C VAL A 164 6.64 4.64 -13.57
N VAL A 165 6.25 3.80 -14.54
CA VAL A 165 5.37 2.64 -14.29
C VAL A 165 6.03 1.67 -13.31
N PHE A 166 7.31 1.36 -13.47
CA PHE A 166 8.07 0.49 -12.56
C PHE A 166 8.06 1.02 -11.12
N VAL A 167 8.37 2.30 -10.93
CA VAL A 167 8.33 2.95 -9.60
C VAL A 167 6.93 2.86 -8.98
N SER A 168 5.87 3.00 -9.79
CA SER A 168 4.48 2.88 -9.30
C SER A 168 4.18 1.47 -8.77
N PHE A 169 4.74 0.41 -9.39
CA PHE A 169 4.62 -0.96 -8.87
C PHE A 169 5.41 -1.17 -7.57
N ILE A 170 6.62 -0.60 -7.46
CA ILE A 170 7.38 -0.66 -6.20
C ILE A 170 6.59 0.03 -5.08
N LEU A 171 6.01 1.21 -5.35
CA LEU A 171 5.16 1.92 -4.39
C LEU A 171 3.95 1.08 -3.95
N ALA A 172 3.34 0.30 -4.85
CA ALA A 172 2.22 -0.57 -4.52
C ALA A 172 2.60 -1.71 -3.55
N TYR A 173 3.87 -2.10 -3.51
CA TYR A 173 4.40 -3.14 -2.61
C TYR A 173 4.98 -2.60 -1.30
N MET A 174 5.00 -1.29 -1.08
CA MET A 174 5.50 -0.69 0.15
C MET A 174 4.53 -0.89 1.31
N GLY A 175 5.08 -0.95 2.53
CA GLY A 175 4.30 -0.99 3.76
C GLY A 175 4.17 -2.38 4.39
N VAL A 176 4.68 -3.45 3.77
CA VAL A 176 4.70 -4.79 4.37
C VAL A 176 5.51 -4.80 5.67
N GLU A 177 6.57 -4.01 5.74
CA GLU A 177 7.44 -3.85 6.90
C GLU A 177 6.74 -3.18 8.09
N ALA A 178 5.73 -2.35 7.84
CA ALA A 178 5.01 -1.64 8.89
C ALA A 178 4.25 -2.57 9.84
N SER A 179 3.80 -3.72 9.37
CA SER A 179 3.09 -4.72 10.17
C SER A 179 4.01 -5.38 11.21
N ALA A 180 5.30 -5.45 10.95
CA ALA A 180 6.28 -6.09 11.83
C ALA A 180 6.47 -5.36 13.17
N SER A 181 6.18 -4.06 13.26
CA SER A 181 6.20 -3.29 14.52
C SER A 181 5.12 -3.71 15.52
N HIS A 182 4.07 -4.42 15.07
CA HIS A 182 2.95 -4.90 15.90
C HIS A 182 3.07 -6.37 16.31
N ILE A 183 4.22 -6.98 16.12
CA ILE A 183 4.43 -8.41 16.38
C ILE A 183 4.16 -8.80 17.84
N ASN A 184 4.41 -7.89 18.78
CA ASN A 184 4.18 -8.11 20.21
C ASN A 184 2.68 -8.20 20.58
N GLU A 185 1.79 -7.79 19.70
CA GLU A 185 0.34 -7.91 19.87
C GLU A 185 -0.17 -9.31 19.46
N LEU A 186 0.67 -10.13 18.82
CA LEU A 186 0.33 -11.48 18.38
C LEU A 186 0.50 -12.50 19.52
N LYS A 187 -0.48 -13.39 19.68
CA LYS A 187 -0.48 -14.42 20.75
C LYS A 187 0.63 -15.47 20.62
N ASN A 188 1.18 -15.73 19.43
CA ASN A 188 2.27 -16.67 19.17
C ASN A 188 3.04 -16.25 17.91
N PRO A 189 3.87 -15.20 17.97
CA PRO A 189 4.55 -14.67 16.78
C PRO A 189 5.43 -15.71 16.06
N GLN A 190 6.13 -16.57 16.80
CA GLN A 190 7.02 -17.60 16.22
C GLN A 190 6.29 -18.71 15.44
N LYS A 191 5.00 -18.94 15.68
CA LYS A 191 4.20 -19.94 14.95
C LYS A 191 3.53 -19.39 13.70
N ILE A 192 3.47 -18.08 13.54
CA ILE A 192 2.74 -17.41 12.46
C ILE A 192 3.70 -16.99 11.33
N ILE A 193 4.99 -16.82 11.65
CA ILE A 193 6.02 -16.33 10.73
C ILE A 193 6.80 -17.47 10.05
N HIS A 194 6.75 -18.68 10.61
CA HIS A 194 7.23 -19.92 10.02
C HIS A 194 6.06 -20.76 9.49
#